data_970e685abd1928127fe7b8792d160ee8
#
_entry.id   970e685abd1928127fe7b8792d160ee8
#
_cell.length_a   1.000
_cell.length_b   1.000
_cell.length_c   1.000
_cell.angle_alpha   90.00
_cell.angle_beta   90.00
_cell.angle_gamma   90.00
#
_symmetry.space_group_name_H-M   'P 1'
#
loop_
_entity.id
_entity.type
_entity.pdbx_description
1 polymer ?
#
loop_
_entity_poly.entity_id
_entity_poly.type
_entity_poly.pdbx_seq_one_letter_code
_entity_poly.pdbx_strand_id
1 'polypeptide(L)'
;MKKNVFFLLICAFAMTGIAQAQNRGEIQVKATGLDNVTISQDRIPSEGSWFSYVGDYSSPQIIGIGMPFNWGYMFPAELMSEYKGCSFTEFGFLDAGEEQFATTYTLNIYTGGDIAPGTLIHTQTFEITGTVGDVVTFRLDTPIEIDGTENIWLTFYHDGSIEYPAPAVADVGNPNSRWLGIDGYGWMDVASVSSEAYSWLAWVYVDGYDWIGESNEAISVYPNPTSGNVNILASGINHVAVMNALGQVIYESNADGNMATLDMSQYQNGVYMVRVTTENGQIVKLVTKQ
;
A
#
# COMPACT_ATOMS: atom_id res chain seq x y z
N MET A 1 -29.03 11.96 18.90
CA MET A 1 -28.91 11.75 20.33
C MET A 1 -28.46 10.31 20.68
N LYS A 2 -27.43 9.76 20.01
CA LYS A 2 -26.87 8.41 20.30
C LYS A 2 -25.34 8.39 20.46
N LYS A 3 -24.67 9.55 20.37
CA LYS A 3 -23.20 9.64 20.49
C LYS A 3 -22.66 9.68 21.93
N ASN A 4 -23.49 9.90 22.94
CA ASN A 4 -23.03 10.12 24.32
C ASN A 4 -23.10 8.90 25.23
N VAL A 5 -23.56 7.74 24.75
CA VAL A 5 -23.72 6.54 25.62
C VAL A 5 -22.45 5.68 25.64
N PHE A 6 -21.60 5.77 24.59
CA PHE A 6 -20.39 4.96 24.52
C PHE A 6 -19.22 5.53 25.36
N PHE A 7 -19.20 6.84 25.56
CA PHE A 7 -18.17 7.52 26.36
C PHE A 7 -18.25 7.21 27.87
N LEU A 8 -19.43 6.81 28.37
CA LEU A 8 -19.66 6.58 29.79
C LEU A 8 -19.26 5.19 30.30
N LEU A 9 -19.01 4.22 29.41
CA LEU A 9 -18.65 2.86 29.82
C LEU A 9 -17.13 2.68 30.04
N ILE A 10 -16.31 3.56 29.47
CA ILE A 10 -14.84 3.50 29.64
C ILE A 10 -14.41 4.15 30.98
N CYS A 11 -15.21 5.08 31.52
CA CYS A 11 -14.91 5.77 32.77
C CYS A 11 -15.30 5.03 34.05
N ALA A 12 -15.99 3.89 33.99
CA ALA A 12 -16.56 3.24 35.19
C ALA A 12 -15.63 2.23 35.91
N PHE A 13 -14.41 2.01 35.44
CA PHE A 13 -13.48 1.04 36.03
C PHE A 13 -12.21 1.65 36.69
N ALA A 14 -12.14 2.97 36.85
CA ALA A 14 -10.98 3.63 37.43
C ALA A 14 -11.28 4.29 38.78
N MET A 15 -11.41 3.51 39.83
CA MET A 15 -11.17 4.01 41.17
C MET A 15 -10.42 2.98 42.01
N THR A 16 -9.11 2.99 41.87
CA THR A 16 -8.12 2.81 42.99
C THR A 16 -6.72 2.67 42.40
N GLY A 17 -5.90 3.68 42.57
CA GLY A 17 -4.44 3.53 42.61
C GLY A 17 -3.63 4.15 41.46
N ILE A 18 -3.00 5.27 41.77
CA ILE A 18 -1.80 5.86 41.18
C ILE A 18 -1.98 6.60 39.82
N ALA A 19 -1.44 7.79 39.74
CA ALA A 19 -1.57 8.82 38.69
C ALA A 19 -1.17 8.42 37.24
N GLN A 20 -0.84 7.17 36.96
CA GLN A 20 -0.62 6.62 35.62
C GLN A 20 -1.83 5.87 35.03
N ALA A 21 -2.93 5.75 35.78
CA ALA A 21 -4.10 4.97 35.36
C ALA A 21 -5.18 5.81 34.64
N GLN A 22 -4.97 7.11 34.43
CA GLN A 22 -6.02 8.00 33.93
C GLN A 22 -6.24 7.99 32.41
N ASN A 23 -5.33 7.42 31.62
CA ASN A 23 -5.41 7.49 30.15
C ASN A 23 -5.51 6.12 29.45
N ARG A 24 -5.77 5.05 30.17
CA ARG A 24 -5.93 3.73 29.52
C ARG A 24 -7.21 3.68 28.70
N GLY A 25 -7.06 3.44 27.40
CA GLY A 25 -8.18 3.30 26.46
C GLY A 25 -8.60 4.60 25.78
N GLU A 26 -8.02 5.76 26.12
CA GLU A 26 -8.17 6.96 25.34
C GLU A 26 -7.11 7.02 24.24
N ILE A 27 -7.54 7.43 23.02
CA ILE A 27 -6.61 7.68 21.93
C ILE A 27 -5.79 8.92 22.27
N GLN A 28 -4.50 8.74 22.36
CA GLN A 28 -3.52 9.80 22.56
C GLN A 28 -2.76 10.02 21.27
N VAL A 29 -2.54 11.27 20.90
CA VAL A 29 -1.91 11.67 19.65
C VAL A 29 -0.76 12.60 19.94
N LYS A 30 0.40 12.33 19.33
CA LYS A 30 1.60 13.16 19.42
C LYS A 30 2.10 13.47 18.01
N ALA A 31 2.43 14.72 17.75
CA ALA A 31 3.08 15.11 16.49
C ALA A 31 4.52 14.57 16.45
N THR A 32 4.95 14.04 15.31
CA THR A 32 6.31 13.54 15.12
C THR A 32 7.34 14.67 14.97
N GLY A 33 6.88 15.90 14.66
CA GLY A 33 7.77 17.02 14.32
C GLY A 33 8.32 16.94 12.90
N LEU A 34 7.92 15.97 12.09
CA LEU A 34 8.28 15.85 10.69
C LEU A 34 7.34 16.70 9.84
N ASP A 35 7.89 17.53 8.95
CA ASP A 35 7.08 18.38 8.08
C ASP A 35 6.50 17.58 6.91
N ASN A 36 7.33 16.82 6.23
CA ASN A 36 6.95 15.96 5.11
C ASN A 36 7.80 14.69 5.12
N VAL A 37 7.18 13.56 4.89
CA VAL A 37 7.88 12.32 4.62
C VAL A 37 7.50 11.89 3.21
N THR A 38 8.48 11.89 2.33
CA THR A 38 8.34 11.35 0.97
C THR A 38 8.84 9.92 1.01
N ILE A 39 7.97 8.98 0.68
CA ILE A 39 8.41 7.61 0.43
C ILE A 39 9.20 7.69 -0.88
N SER A 40 10.53 7.55 -0.79
CA SER A 40 11.31 7.45 -2.01
C SER A 40 10.88 6.18 -2.72
N GLN A 41 10.20 6.34 -3.85
CA GLN A 41 9.85 5.25 -4.77
C GLN A 41 11.10 4.62 -5.42
N ASP A 42 12.30 5.06 -5.04
CA ASP A 42 13.58 4.60 -5.57
C ASP A 42 13.95 3.15 -5.19
N ARG A 43 13.06 2.45 -4.50
CA ARG A 43 13.16 1.01 -4.24
C ARG A 43 12.04 0.24 -4.94
N ILE A 44 11.70 0.59 -6.16
CA ILE A 44 10.85 -0.27 -6.97
C ILE A 44 11.76 -1.36 -7.55
N PRO A 45 11.71 -2.61 -7.04
CA PRO A 45 12.25 -3.74 -7.77
C PRO A 45 11.46 -3.86 -9.08
N SER A 46 12.10 -4.33 -10.11
CA SER A 46 11.58 -4.42 -11.47
C SER A 46 10.34 -5.31 -11.67
N GLU A 47 9.74 -5.87 -10.62
CA GLU A 47 8.73 -6.95 -10.71
C GLU A 47 7.55 -6.81 -9.71
N GLY A 48 7.33 -5.65 -9.09
CA GLY A 48 6.21 -5.45 -8.17
C GLY A 48 6.01 -3.99 -7.76
N SER A 49 5.05 -3.70 -6.88
CA SER A 49 4.78 -2.33 -6.41
C SER A 49 4.39 -2.26 -4.95
N TRP A 50 4.73 -1.12 -4.33
CA TRP A 50 4.24 -0.78 -3.00
C TRP A 50 2.80 -0.25 -3.08
N PHE A 51 1.96 -0.79 -2.20
CA PHE A 51 0.58 -0.35 -2.03
C PHE A 51 0.38 0.27 -0.65
N SER A 52 -0.30 1.40 -0.61
CA SER A 52 -0.82 2.03 0.61
C SER A 52 -2.12 2.75 0.31
N TYR A 53 -3.00 2.86 1.30
CA TYR A 53 -4.16 3.74 1.21
C TYR A 53 -3.81 5.21 1.41
N VAL A 54 -2.63 5.50 1.93
CA VAL A 54 -2.12 6.84 2.16
C VAL A 54 -1.09 7.15 1.08
N GLY A 55 -1.35 8.20 0.30
CA GLY A 55 -0.40 8.74 -0.68
C GLY A 55 0.65 9.64 -0.03
N ASP A 56 1.02 10.72 -0.71
CA ASP A 56 1.87 11.75 -0.13
C ASP A 56 1.20 12.35 1.10
N TYR A 57 1.92 12.45 2.19
CA TYR A 57 1.39 12.94 3.45
C TYR A 57 2.31 13.98 4.09
N SER A 58 1.71 14.84 4.89
CA SER A 58 2.42 15.85 5.68
C SER A 58 2.06 15.72 7.15
N SER A 59 2.98 16.15 8.00
CA SER A 59 2.77 16.20 9.46
C SER A 59 2.30 14.87 10.06
N PRO A 60 3.06 13.77 9.87
CA PRO A 60 2.70 12.48 10.45
C PRO A 60 2.63 12.59 11.97
N GLN A 61 1.77 11.78 12.54
CA GLN A 61 1.51 11.71 13.97
C GLN A 61 1.75 10.29 14.46
N ILE A 62 1.89 10.13 15.77
CA ILE A 62 1.98 8.83 16.41
C ILE A 62 0.86 8.69 17.42
N ILE A 63 0.28 7.50 17.46
CA ILE A 63 -0.91 7.22 18.26
C ILE A 63 -0.59 6.11 19.27
N GLY A 64 -1.07 6.32 20.48
CA GLY A 64 -1.07 5.34 21.56
C GLY A 64 -2.39 5.34 22.31
N ILE A 65 -2.67 4.27 23.03
CA ILE A 65 -3.85 4.13 23.88
C ILE A 65 -3.52 3.66 25.30
N GLY A 66 -2.24 3.63 25.64
CA GLY A 66 -1.76 3.24 26.97
C GLY A 66 -2.01 1.77 27.35
N MET A 67 -2.28 0.90 26.38
CA MET A 67 -2.51 -0.54 26.54
C MET A 67 -2.19 -1.28 25.23
N PRO A 68 -2.08 -2.63 25.25
CA PRO A 68 -1.90 -3.41 24.03
C PRO A 68 -3.04 -3.21 23.02
N PHE A 69 -2.70 -3.10 21.75
CA PHE A 69 -3.69 -2.97 20.67
C PHE A 69 -3.14 -3.42 19.31
N ASN A 70 -4.05 -3.62 18.37
CA ASN A 70 -3.78 -3.85 16.97
C ASN A 70 -4.19 -2.62 16.16
N TRP A 71 -3.45 -2.34 15.11
CA TRP A 71 -3.79 -1.32 14.12
C TRP A 71 -3.46 -1.84 12.73
N GLY A 72 -4.14 -1.38 11.70
CA GLY A 72 -3.83 -1.87 10.37
C GLY A 72 -4.87 -1.59 9.31
N TYR A 73 -4.73 -2.34 8.21
CA TYR A 73 -5.50 -2.22 6.98
C TYR A 73 -6.41 -3.42 6.77
N MET A 74 -7.52 -3.16 6.10
CA MET A 74 -8.32 -4.19 5.47
C MET A 74 -8.34 -3.94 3.95
N PHE A 75 -7.96 -4.92 3.17
CA PHE A 75 -8.03 -4.91 1.72
C PHE A 75 -9.29 -5.67 1.31
N PRO A 76 -10.33 -5.00 0.76
CA PRO A 76 -11.57 -5.68 0.36
C PRO A 76 -11.33 -6.70 -0.74
N ALA A 77 -12.11 -7.78 -0.76
CA ALA A 77 -12.07 -8.80 -1.80
C ALA A 77 -12.20 -8.21 -3.22
N GLU A 78 -13.03 -7.18 -3.38
CA GLU A 78 -13.16 -6.47 -4.65
C GLU A 78 -11.83 -5.89 -5.14
N LEU A 79 -11.08 -5.22 -4.25
CA LEU A 79 -9.73 -4.72 -4.55
C LEU A 79 -8.77 -5.89 -4.78
N MET A 80 -8.79 -6.91 -3.93
CA MET A 80 -7.88 -8.04 -4.02
C MET A 80 -8.10 -8.87 -5.29
N SER A 81 -9.29 -8.84 -5.89
CA SER A 81 -9.56 -9.51 -7.15
C SER A 81 -8.72 -8.97 -8.32
N GLU A 82 -8.30 -7.70 -8.25
CA GLU A 82 -7.42 -7.07 -9.24
C GLU A 82 -5.97 -7.59 -9.12
N TYR A 83 -5.58 -8.08 -7.94
CA TYR A 83 -4.24 -8.60 -7.63
C TYR A 83 -4.20 -10.12 -7.57
N LYS A 84 -5.22 -10.80 -8.09
CA LYS A 84 -5.29 -12.27 -8.08
C LYS A 84 -4.06 -12.91 -8.73
N GLY A 85 -3.43 -13.84 -8.01
CA GLY A 85 -2.20 -14.52 -8.44
C GLY A 85 -0.91 -13.79 -8.09
N CYS A 86 -1.00 -12.56 -7.57
CA CYS A 86 0.11 -11.86 -6.96
C CYS A 86 0.33 -12.32 -5.52
N SER A 87 1.38 -11.84 -4.89
CA SER A 87 1.68 -12.13 -3.49
C SER A 87 2.11 -10.89 -2.73
N PHE A 88 1.71 -10.78 -1.47
CA PHE A 88 2.39 -9.89 -0.54
C PHE A 88 3.71 -10.51 -0.12
N THR A 89 4.81 -9.78 -0.28
CA THR A 89 6.16 -10.29 0.03
C THR A 89 6.92 -9.43 1.03
N GLU A 90 6.60 -8.15 1.11
CA GLU A 90 7.19 -7.22 2.07
C GLU A 90 6.11 -6.30 2.64
N PHE A 91 6.37 -5.77 3.80
CA PHE A 91 5.56 -4.72 4.43
C PHE A 91 6.46 -3.68 5.07
N GLY A 92 5.89 -2.51 5.36
CA GLY A 92 6.62 -1.44 6.03
C GLY A 92 5.67 -0.48 6.70
N PHE A 93 6.23 0.34 7.56
CA PHE A 93 5.55 1.49 8.16
C PHE A 93 6.56 2.56 8.57
N LEU A 94 6.05 3.73 8.91
CA LEU A 94 6.88 4.81 9.43
C LEU A 94 7.32 4.45 10.86
N ASP A 95 8.63 4.50 11.13
CA ASP A 95 9.13 4.37 12.50
C ASP A 95 8.70 5.61 13.31
N ALA A 96 7.80 5.37 14.24
CA ALA A 96 7.26 6.38 15.11
C ALA A 96 7.76 6.20 16.57
N GLY A 97 8.64 5.22 16.79
CA GLY A 97 9.17 4.87 18.09
C GLY A 97 9.89 6.03 18.77
N GLU A 98 10.04 5.96 20.07
CA GLU A 98 10.92 6.87 20.79
C GLU A 98 12.37 6.50 20.49
N GLU A 99 13.19 7.51 20.19
CA GLU A 99 14.62 7.31 19.97
C GLU A 99 15.23 6.44 21.08
N GLN A 100 15.98 5.39 20.69
CA GLN A 100 16.82 4.54 21.51
C GLN A 100 16.17 3.30 22.16
N PHE A 101 14.90 3.01 21.96
CA PHE A 101 14.32 1.76 22.48
C PHE A 101 13.98 0.82 21.32
N ALA A 102 14.62 -0.36 21.32
CA ALA A 102 14.15 -1.47 20.51
C ALA A 102 12.71 -1.79 20.94
N THR A 103 11.80 -1.85 19.98
CA THR A 103 10.43 -2.25 20.23
C THR A 103 10.01 -3.38 19.30
N THR A 104 9.18 -4.27 19.82
CA THR A 104 8.75 -5.47 19.11
C THR A 104 7.31 -5.31 18.66
N TYR A 105 7.08 -5.58 17.37
CA TYR A 105 5.75 -5.68 16.79
C TYR A 105 5.48 -7.10 16.34
N THR A 106 4.21 -7.47 16.32
CA THR A 106 3.75 -8.68 15.67
C THR A 106 2.84 -8.31 14.50
N LEU A 107 3.28 -8.66 13.30
CA LEU A 107 2.43 -8.63 12.12
C LEU A 107 1.52 -9.84 12.14
N ASN A 108 0.23 -9.62 11.92
CA ASN A 108 -0.75 -10.69 11.68
C ASN A 108 -1.48 -10.41 10.36
N ILE A 109 -1.60 -11.45 9.54
CA ILE A 109 -2.36 -11.39 8.29
C ILE A 109 -3.52 -12.39 8.40
N TYR A 110 -4.71 -11.94 8.03
CA TYR A 110 -5.94 -12.73 8.08
C TYR A 110 -6.64 -12.69 6.74
N THR A 111 -7.45 -13.73 6.46
CA THR A 111 -8.40 -13.75 5.36
C THR A 111 -9.84 -13.74 5.87
N GLY A 112 -10.73 -13.15 5.07
CA GLY A 112 -12.15 -13.00 5.40
C GLY A 112 -12.42 -11.97 6.50
N GLY A 113 -13.71 -11.83 6.81
CA GLY A 113 -14.21 -10.87 7.80
C GLY A 113 -14.41 -9.45 7.24
N ASP A 114 -15.56 -8.83 7.57
CA ASP A 114 -15.95 -7.51 7.04
C ASP A 114 -15.73 -6.38 8.04
N ILE A 115 -15.96 -6.67 9.32
CA ILE A 115 -15.88 -5.69 10.41
C ILE A 115 -14.85 -6.07 11.48
N ALA A 116 -14.25 -7.24 11.33
CA ALA A 116 -13.16 -7.77 12.14
C ALA A 116 -12.41 -8.81 11.31
N PRO A 117 -11.10 -9.02 11.55
CA PRO A 117 -10.34 -10.07 10.88
C PRO A 117 -10.96 -11.46 11.03
N GLY A 118 -10.91 -12.24 9.96
CA GLY A 118 -11.41 -13.61 9.93
C GLY A 118 -10.38 -14.63 10.40
N THR A 119 -9.89 -15.45 9.48
CA THR A 119 -8.93 -16.53 9.78
C THR A 119 -7.50 -16.03 9.73
N LEU A 120 -6.73 -16.22 10.80
CA LEU A 120 -5.30 -15.93 10.84
C LEU A 120 -4.56 -16.89 9.90
N ILE A 121 -3.82 -16.36 8.94
CA ILE A 121 -3.06 -17.15 7.95
C ILE A 121 -1.54 -16.95 8.09
N HIS A 122 -1.10 -15.84 8.71
CA HIS A 122 0.32 -15.57 8.92
C HIS A 122 0.51 -14.73 10.18
N THR A 123 1.60 -15.00 10.89
CA THR A 123 2.07 -14.18 12.01
C THR A 123 3.59 -14.12 11.99
N GLN A 124 4.15 -12.94 12.16
CA GLN A 124 5.59 -12.71 12.17
C GLN A 124 5.93 -11.60 13.15
N THR A 125 6.91 -11.85 14.01
CA THR A 125 7.40 -10.85 14.97
C THR A 125 8.66 -10.20 14.45
N PHE A 126 8.80 -8.91 14.62
CA PHE A 126 9.96 -8.15 14.20
C PHE A 126 10.29 -7.05 15.22
N GLU A 127 11.56 -6.71 15.29
CA GLU A 127 12.09 -5.68 16.18
C GLU A 127 12.50 -4.44 15.37
N ILE A 128 12.08 -3.27 15.82
CA ILE A 128 12.50 -1.99 15.26
C ILE A 128 13.53 -1.37 16.18
N THR A 129 14.65 -0.98 15.57
CA THR A 129 15.76 -0.26 16.23
C THR A 129 16.10 1.01 15.46
N GLY A 130 15.15 1.51 14.66
CA GLY A 130 15.38 2.60 13.72
C GLY A 130 15.40 3.99 14.34
N THR A 131 15.40 4.97 13.47
CA THR A 131 15.33 6.39 13.82
C THR A 131 13.90 6.87 13.54
N VAL A 132 13.32 7.63 14.47
CA VAL A 132 11.99 8.23 14.28
C VAL A 132 11.91 8.98 12.95
N GLY A 133 10.92 8.62 12.16
CA GLY A 133 10.67 9.20 10.85
C GLY A 133 11.24 8.41 9.67
N ASP A 134 12.02 7.37 9.92
CA ASP A 134 12.47 6.48 8.85
C ASP A 134 11.33 5.52 8.45
N VAL A 135 11.25 5.20 7.18
CA VAL A 135 10.42 4.10 6.71
C VAL A 135 11.19 2.80 6.87
N VAL A 136 10.67 1.92 7.71
CA VAL A 136 11.25 0.60 7.93
C VAL A 136 10.47 -0.44 7.13
N THR A 137 11.19 -1.35 6.49
CA THR A 137 10.61 -2.41 5.65
C THR A 137 11.11 -3.78 6.08
N PHE A 138 10.24 -4.77 6.01
CA PHE A 138 10.52 -6.14 6.39
C PHE A 138 10.00 -7.09 5.33
N ARG A 139 10.73 -8.18 5.08
CA ARG A 139 10.25 -9.29 4.27
C ARG A 139 9.34 -10.19 5.09
N LEU A 140 8.29 -10.69 4.45
CA LEU A 140 7.52 -11.80 4.99
C LEU A 140 8.37 -13.09 4.93
N ASP A 141 8.36 -13.86 6.02
CA ASP A 141 9.02 -15.17 6.07
C ASP A 141 8.44 -16.13 5.03
N THR A 142 7.16 -15.93 4.70
CA THR A 142 6.45 -16.67 3.65
C THR A 142 5.59 -15.70 2.86
N PRO A 143 5.74 -15.60 1.54
CA PRO A 143 4.84 -14.82 0.69
C PRO A 143 3.38 -15.25 0.88
N ILE A 144 2.47 -14.27 0.87
CA ILE A 144 1.03 -14.51 0.99
C ILE A 144 0.39 -14.35 -0.38
N GLU A 145 0.00 -15.46 -0.97
CA GLU A 145 -0.70 -15.46 -2.26
C GLU A 145 -2.09 -14.81 -2.13
N ILE A 146 -2.42 -13.95 -3.10
CA ILE A 146 -3.68 -13.24 -3.20
C ILE A 146 -4.60 -14.04 -4.12
N ASP A 147 -5.58 -14.74 -3.56
CA ASP A 147 -6.56 -15.50 -4.35
C ASP A 147 -7.67 -14.62 -4.95
N GLY A 148 -7.83 -13.40 -4.44
CA GLY A 148 -8.78 -12.40 -4.90
C GLY A 148 -10.23 -12.69 -4.55
N THR A 149 -10.52 -13.60 -3.63
CA THR A 149 -11.88 -14.02 -3.28
C THR A 149 -12.35 -13.54 -1.90
N GLU A 150 -11.41 -13.21 -1.02
CA GLU A 150 -11.68 -12.79 0.35
C GLU A 150 -11.00 -11.46 0.68
N ASN A 151 -11.53 -10.79 1.70
CA ASN A 151 -10.84 -9.66 2.31
C ASN A 151 -9.51 -10.13 2.90
N ILE A 152 -8.47 -9.30 2.82
CA ILE A 152 -7.20 -9.54 3.51
C ILE A 152 -6.99 -8.44 4.54
N TRP A 153 -6.69 -8.83 5.76
CA TRP A 153 -6.35 -7.92 6.85
C TRP A 153 -4.86 -7.98 7.12
N LEU A 154 -4.21 -6.83 7.14
CA LEU A 154 -2.83 -6.64 7.54
C LEU A 154 -2.82 -5.83 8.83
N THR A 155 -2.44 -6.44 9.94
CA THR A 155 -2.50 -5.78 11.24
C THR A 155 -1.19 -5.89 11.99
N PHE A 156 -0.87 -4.85 12.74
CA PHE A 156 0.30 -4.76 13.59
C PHE A 156 -0.16 -4.74 15.04
N TYR A 157 0.28 -5.70 15.83
CA TYR A 157 0.05 -5.72 17.27
C TYR A 157 1.26 -5.15 17.98
N HIS A 158 0.99 -4.34 18.99
CA HIS A 158 1.98 -3.84 19.94
C HIS A 158 1.50 -4.03 21.38
N ASP A 159 2.38 -4.44 22.26
CA ASP A 159 2.07 -4.80 23.66
C ASP A 159 1.88 -3.60 24.60
N GLY A 160 2.01 -2.38 24.09
CA GLY A 160 1.91 -1.13 24.85
C GLY A 160 3.17 -0.81 25.67
N SER A 161 4.30 -1.46 25.38
CA SER A 161 5.58 -1.17 26.07
C SER A 161 6.16 0.21 25.74
N ILE A 162 5.77 0.80 24.59
CA ILE A 162 6.00 2.21 24.28
C ILE A 162 4.68 2.98 24.25
N GLU A 163 4.75 4.28 24.51
CA GLU A 163 3.56 5.11 24.69
C GLU A 163 2.80 5.34 23.38
N TYR A 164 3.51 5.52 22.24
CA TYR A 164 2.94 5.86 20.94
C TYR A 164 3.44 4.94 19.82
N PRO A 165 2.96 3.69 19.72
CA PRO A 165 3.51 2.72 18.77
C PRO A 165 2.97 2.82 17.34
N ALA A 166 1.88 3.53 17.08
CA ALA A 166 1.18 3.48 15.79
C ALA A 166 1.33 4.77 15.00
N PRO A 167 2.05 4.77 13.86
CA PRO A 167 2.18 5.94 13.00
C PRO A 167 0.91 6.16 12.18
N ALA A 168 0.50 7.42 12.10
CA ALA A 168 -0.72 7.82 11.41
C ALA A 168 -0.61 9.22 10.79
N VAL A 169 -1.54 9.53 9.93
CA VAL A 169 -1.78 10.89 9.44
C VAL A 169 -3.25 11.24 9.66
N ALA A 170 -3.51 12.50 10.02
CA ALA A 170 -4.88 13.02 10.06
C ALA A 170 -5.41 13.10 8.62
N ASP A 171 -6.25 12.15 8.25
CA ASP A 171 -6.83 12.03 6.93
C ASP A 171 -8.22 11.40 7.02
N VAL A 172 -9.16 11.96 6.27
CA VAL A 172 -10.51 11.43 6.10
C VAL A 172 -10.57 10.32 5.05
N GLY A 173 -9.42 9.87 4.55
CA GLY A 173 -9.25 8.97 3.44
C GLY A 173 -10.02 7.65 3.53
N ASN A 174 -9.44 6.58 3.03
CA ASN A 174 -10.11 5.30 2.91
C ASN A 174 -10.40 4.68 4.29
N PRO A 175 -11.65 4.31 4.63
CA PRO A 175 -11.99 3.70 5.92
C PRO A 175 -11.25 2.39 6.17
N ASN A 176 -10.78 1.72 5.12
CA ASN A 176 -10.03 0.46 5.23
C ASN A 176 -8.60 0.64 5.77
N SER A 177 -8.11 1.88 5.87
CA SER A 177 -6.80 2.21 6.46
C SER A 177 -6.86 2.59 7.94
N ARG A 178 -8.00 2.43 8.61
CA ARG A 178 -8.28 3.04 9.93
C ARG A 178 -8.72 2.03 10.99
N TRP A 179 -8.42 0.76 10.81
CA TRP A 179 -8.86 -0.28 11.73
C TRP A 179 -8.02 -0.32 12.99
N LEU A 180 -8.71 -0.32 14.12
CA LEU A 180 -8.17 -0.42 15.48
C LEU A 180 -8.80 -1.62 16.16
N GLY A 181 -7.97 -2.52 16.69
CA GLY A 181 -8.40 -3.70 17.42
C GLY A 181 -7.90 -3.67 18.85
N ILE A 182 -8.79 -3.77 19.85
CA ILE A 182 -8.46 -3.75 21.26
C ILE A 182 -9.07 -4.99 21.92
N ASP A 183 -8.26 -5.75 22.65
CA ASP A 183 -8.72 -6.94 23.35
C ASP A 183 -9.87 -6.62 24.33
N GLY A 184 -10.95 -7.39 24.21
CA GLY A 184 -12.17 -7.18 24.99
C GLY A 184 -13.13 -6.11 24.46
N TYR A 185 -12.69 -5.27 23.49
CA TYR A 185 -13.52 -4.24 22.87
C TYR A 185 -13.80 -4.52 21.38
N GLY A 186 -13.02 -5.42 20.77
CA GLY A 186 -13.18 -5.80 19.36
C GLY A 186 -12.48 -4.83 18.41
N TRP A 187 -12.93 -4.87 17.14
CA TRP A 187 -12.39 -4.04 16.05
C TRP A 187 -13.32 -2.88 15.74
N MET A 188 -12.75 -1.74 15.41
CA MET A 188 -13.48 -0.52 15.13
C MET A 188 -12.70 0.42 14.19
N ASP A 189 -13.41 1.31 13.51
CA ASP A 189 -12.79 2.44 12.82
C ASP A 189 -12.30 3.45 13.86
N VAL A 190 -11.03 3.83 13.82
CA VAL A 190 -10.45 4.83 14.73
C VAL A 190 -11.21 6.16 14.72
N ALA A 191 -11.79 6.54 13.57
CA ALA A 191 -12.63 7.73 13.47
C ALA A 191 -13.93 7.65 14.30
N SER A 192 -14.33 6.47 14.76
CA SER A 192 -15.50 6.32 15.63
C SER A 192 -15.21 6.64 17.10
N VAL A 193 -13.95 6.65 17.48
CA VAL A 193 -13.48 6.81 18.88
C VAL A 193 -12.46 7.92 19.05
N SER A 194 -12.04 8.56 17.96
CA SER A 194 -11.19 9.75 17.97
C SER A 194 -11.94 11.00 17.56
N SER A 195 -11.40 12.18 17.89
CA SER A 195 -11.93 13.48 17.46
C SER A 195 -11.69 13.74 15.96
N GLU A 196 -10.68 13.09 15.39
CA GLU A 196 -10.29 13.20 13.99
C GLU A 196 -10.21 11.81 13.36
N ALA A 197 -10.32 11.74 12.04
CA ALA A 197 -10.04 10.54 11.31
C ALA A 197 -8.53 10.40 11.11
N TYR A 198 -7.98 9.25 11.43
CA TYR A 198 -6.57 8.92 11.23
C TYR A 198 -6.47 7.71 10.31
N SER A 199 -5.58 7.81 9.31
CA SER A 199 -5.15 6.68 8.51
C SER A 199 -3.77 6.23 8.97
N TRP A 200 -3.58 4.93 9.13
CA TRP A 200 -2.29 4.37 9.52
C TRP A 200 -1.27 4.54 8.41
N LEU A 201 -0.03 4.78 8.75
CA LEU A 201 1.08 4.92 7.80
C LEU A 201 1.80 3.57 7.66
N ALA A 202 1.23 2.71 6.82
CA ALA A 202 1.76 1.40 6.50
C ALA A 202 1.71 1.12 5.00
N TRP A 203 2.53 0.20 4.55
CA TRP A 203 2.68 -0.21 3.15
C TRP A 203 2.85 -1.71 3.06
N VAL A 204 2.40 -2.28 1.95
CA VAL A 204 2.65 -3.67 1.59
C VAL A 204 3.21 -3.73 0.17
N TYR A 205 4.20 -4.58 -0.04
CA TYR A 205 4.75 -4.82 -1.37
C TYR A 205 4.01 -5.99 -2.02
N VAL A 206 3.45 -5.72 -3.20
CA VAL A 206 2.74 -6.69 -4.04
C VAL A 206 3.68 -7.14 -5.14
N ASP A 207 4.10 -8.39 -5.09
CA ASP A 207 4.95 -9.04 -6.07
C ASP A 207 4.10 -9.85 -7.06
N GLY A 208 4.59 -10.02 -8.30
CA GLY A 208 3.88 -10.72 -9.37
C GLY A 208 2.77 -9.89 -10.03
N TYR A 209 2.61 -8.62 -9.64
CA TYR A 209 1.73 -7.70 -10.33
C TYR A 209 2.44 -7.15 -11.57
N ASP A 210 2.16 -7.78 -12.70
CA ASP A 210 2.52 -7.21 -14.01
C ASP A 210 1.71 -5.93 -14.24
N TRP A 211 2.18 -4.85 -13.62
CA TRP A 211 1.63 -3.52 -13.89
C TRP A 211 1.78 -3.25 -15.39
N ILE A 212 0.65 -3.30 -16.12
CA ILE A 212 0.56 -2.77 -17.49
C ILE A 212 0.59 -1.22 -17.38
N GLY A 213 1.59 -0.68 -16.75
CA GLY A 213 1.74 0.73 -16.54
C GLY A 213 3.20 1.04 -16.23
N GLU A 214 3.89 1.54 -17.27
CA GLU A 214 5.19 2.19 -17.18
C GLU A 214 6.25 1.47 -16.33
N SER A 215 6.83 0.38 -16.86
CA SER A 215 8.16 0.00 -16.41
C SER A 215 9.07 1.23 -16.54
N ASN A 216 9.86 1.53 -15.50
CA ASN A 216 10.92 2.55 -15.56
C ASN A 216 12.06 2.19 -16.52
N GLU A 217 11.92 1.14 -17.31
CA GLU A 217 12.71 1.00 -18.53
C GLU A 217 12.28 2.12 -19.44
N ALA A 218 13.24 2.96 -19.80
CA ALA A 218 13.06 4.10 -20.68
C ALA A 218 12.64 3.62 -22.08
N ILE A 219 11.36 3.22 -22.24
CA ILE A 219 10.80 2.95 -23.57
C ILE A 219 10.45 4.28 -24.18
N SER A 220 11.21 4.65 -25.16
CA SER A 220 10.97 5.81 -26.00
C SER A 220 10.25 5.38 -27.27
N VAL A 221 9.15 6.07 -27.56
CA VAL A 221 8.36 5.87 -28.80
C VAL A 221 8.27 7.21 -29.51
N TYR A 222 8.94 7.33 -30.64
CA TYR A 222 9.05 8.60 -31.34
C TYR A 222 9.18 8.43 -32.86
N PRO A 223 8.76 9.46 -33.65
CA PRO A 223 8.00 10.62 -33.19
C PRO A 223 6.58 10.25 -32.76
N ASN A 224 6.08 10.96 -31.76
CA ASN A 224 4.69 10.85 -31.31
C ASN A 224 4.19 12.29 -31.01
N PRO A 225 3.28 12.86 -31.81
CA PRO A 225 2.56 12.26 -32.94
C PRO A 225 3.44 11.91 -34.16
N THR A 226 2.94 10.95 -34.96
CA THR A 226 3.62 10.50 -36.20
C THR A 226 2.73 10.64 -37.43
N SER A 227 3.36 10.89 -38.58
CA SER A 227 2.73 10.80 -39.90
C SER A 227 3.13 9.54 -40.70
N GLY A 228 4.06 8.74 -40.15
CA GLY A 228 4.62 7.57 -40.83
C GLY A 228 5.29 6.61 -39.85
N ASN A 229 6.58 6.47 -39.92
CA ASN A 229 7.33 5.53 -39.07
C ASN A 229 7.41 6.00 -37.61
N VAL A 230 7.38 5.03 -36.72
CA VAL A 230 7.59 5.20 -35.29
C VAL A 230 8.74 4.28 -34.85
N ASN A 231 9.71 4.86 -34.20
CA ASN A 231 10.81 4.10 -33.58
C ASN A 231 10.50 3.83 -32.12
N ILE A 232 10.78 2.63 -31.70
CA ILE A 232 10.66 2.14 -30.32
C ILE A 232 12.07 1.83 -29.84
N LEU A 233 12.50 2.47 -28.77
CA LEU A 233 13.73 2.15 -28.07
C LEU A 233 13.39 1.56 -26.71
N ALA A 234 13.90 0.37 -26.44
CA ALA A 234 13.82 -0.30 -25.15
C ALA A 234 14.92 -1.36 -25.06
N SER A 235 15.28 -1.76 -23.87
CA SER A 235 16.24 -2.86 -23.66
C SER A 235 15.55 -4.20 -23.96
N GLY A 236 16.17 -5.06 -24.78
CA GLY A 236 15.73 -6.45 -24.99
C GLY A 236 14.31 -6.58 -25.58
N ILE A 237 13.94 -5.79 -26.59
CA ILE A 237 12.66 -5.93 -27.27
C ILE A 237 12.61 -7.31 -27.94
N ASN A 238 11.60 -8.10 -27.64
CA ASN A 238 11.37 -9.39 -28.27
C ASN A 238 10.06 -9.47 -29.08
N HIS A 239 9.09 -8.60 -28.81
CA HIS A 239 7.84 -8.55 -29.58
C HIS A 239 7.20 -7.16 -29.50
N VAL A 240 6.53 -6.75 -30.60
CA VAL A 240 5.77 -5.51 -30.68
C VAL A 240 4.40 -5.80 -31.30
N ALA A 241 3.33 -5.26 -30.70
CA ALA A 241 1.97 -5.32 -31.25
C ALA A 241 1.32 -3.94 -31.25
N VAL A 242 0.54 -3.66 -32.30
CA VAL A 242 -0.26 -2.44 -32.44
C VAL A 242 -1.74 -2.80 -32.32
N MET A 243 -2.43 -2.06 -31.47
CA MET A 243 -3.87 -2.22 -31.25
C MET A 243 -4.62 -0.94 -31.60
N ASN A 244 -5.82 -1.10 -32.14
CA ASN A 244 -6.73 0.03 -32.37
C ASN A 244 -7.41 0.47 -31.06
N ALA A 245 -8.25 1.51 -31.13
CA ALA A 245 -8.98 2.06 -29.99
C ALA A 245 -9.97 1.06 -29.32
N LEU A 246 -10.29 -0.06 -29.97
CA LEU A 246 -11.12 -1.13 -29.44
C LEU A 246 -10.30 -2.25 -28.78
N GLY A 247 -8.97 -2.10 -28.71
CA GLY A 247 -8.06 -3.13 -28.17
C GLY A 247 -7.78 -4.30 -29.12
N GLN A 248 -8.24 -4.24 -30.37
CA GLN A 248 -7.99 -5.29 -31.33
C GLN A 248 -6.56 -5.14 -31.88
N VAL A 249 -5.79 -6.24 -31.86
CA VAL A 249 -4.45 -6.30 -32.47
C VAL A 249 -4.62 -6.20 -33.98
N ILE A 250 -4.01 -5.19 -34.58
CA ILE A 250 -4.03 -4.92 -36.05
C ILE A 250 -2.67 -5.17 -36.70
N TYR A 251 -1.62 -5.29 -35.91
CA TYR A 251 -0.28 -5.64 -36.33
C TYR A 251 0.48 -6.26 -35.17
N GLU A 252 1.31 -7.25 -35.45
CA GLU A 252 2.26 -7.79 -34.49
C GLU A 252 3.51 -8.31 -35.22
N SER A 253 4.67 -8.22 -34.56
CA SER A 253 5.94 -8.70 -35.08
C SER A 253 6.89 -9.04 -33.95
N ASN A 254 7.67 -10.09 -34.15
CA ASN A 254 8.84 -10.34 -33.32
C ASN A 254 9.92 -9.31 -33.64
N ALA A 255 10.63 -8.89 -32.62
CA ALA A 255 11.79 -8.01 -32.71
C ALA A 255 12.94 -8.64 -31.92
N ASP A 256 14.16 -8.20 -32.18
CA ASP A 256 15.35 -8.67 -31.46
C ASP A 256 16.30 -7.49 -31.28
N GLY A 257 16.59 -7.15 -30.04
CA GLY A 257 17.50 -6.06 -29.70
C GLY A 257 16.84 -4.89 -28.99
N ASN A 258 17.45 -3.70 -29.11
CA ASN A 258 17.07 -2.52 -28.33
C ASN A 258 16.28 -1.47 -29.13
N MET A 259 15.96 -1.76 -30.38
CA MET A 259 15.20 -0.86 -31.27
C MET A 259 14.29 -1.64 -32.21
N ALA A 260 13.05 -1.18 -32.32
CA ALA A 260 12.10 -1.63 -33.34
C ALA A 260 11.53 -0.43 -34.09
N THR A 261 11.15 -0.62 -35.35
CA THR A 261 10.49 0.43 -36.14
C THR A 261 9.15 -0.10 -36.66
N LEU A 262 8.11 0.70 -36.46
CA LEU A 262 6.76 0.44 -36.96
C LEU A 262 6.43 1.40 -38.08
N ASP A 263 5.96 0.88 -39.21
CA ASP A 263 5.39 1.68 -40.28
C ASP A 263 3.90 1.90 -40.05
N MET A 264 3.56 3.11 -39.62
CA MET A 264 2.18 3.55 -39.36
C MET A 264 1.55 4.26 -40.58
N SER A 265 2.24 4.35 -41.71
CA SER A 265 1.81 5.14 -42.88
C SER A 265 0.48 4.68 -43.47
N GLN A 266 0.16 3.40 -43.36
CA GLN A 266 -1.08 2.79 -43.87
C GLN A 266 -2.27 2.91 -42.92
N TYR A 267 -2.05 3.36 -41.66
CA TYR A 267 -3.12 3.49 -40.71
C TYR A 267 -3.81 4.84 -40.77
N GLN A 268 -5.09 4.85 -40.45
CA GLN A 268 -5.87 6.10 -40.41
C GLN A 268 -5.41 6.99 -39.26
N ASN A 269 -5.67 8.29 -39.36
CA ASN A 269 -5.41 9.21 -38.28
C ASN A 269 -6.21 8.82 -37.01
N GLY A 270 -5.56 8.80 -35.89
CA GLY A 270 -6.17 8.36 -34.61
C GLY A 270 -5.14 7.95 -33.58
N VAL A 271 -5.64 7.47 -32.44
CA VAL A 271 -4.83 6.99 -31.32
C VAL A 271 -4.75 5.46 -31.39
N TYR A 272 -3.55 4.95 -31.26
CA TYR A 272 -3.21 3.54 -31.25
C TYR A 272 -2.46 3.17 -29.97
N MET A 273 -2.66 1.95 -29.53
CA MET A 273 -1.87 1.37 -28.44
C MET A 273 -0.76 0.51 -29.02
N VAL A 274 0.47 0.78 -28.65
CA VAL A 274 1.64 0.00 -29.03
C VAL A 274 2.13 -0.76 -27.81
N ARG A 275 1.96 -2.08 -27.83
CA ARG A 275 2.45 -2.98 -26.81
C ARG A 275 3.85 -3.46 -27.20
N VAL A 276 4.80 -3.22 -26.32
CA VAL A 276 6.19 -3.65 -26.45
C VAL A 276 6.46 -4.73 -25.40
N THR A 277 6.91 -5.89 -25.82
CA THR A 277 7.34 -6.96 -24.93
C THR A 277 8.86 -7.00 -24.92
N THR A 278 9.44 -6.96 -23.75
CA THR A 278 10.89 -7.08 -23.51
C THR A 278 11.19 -8.33 -22.67
N GLU A 279 12.45 -8.58 -22.38
CA GLU A 279 12.84 -9.64 -21.43
C GLU A 279 12.31 -9.35 -20.00
N ASN A 280 12.01 -8.08 -19.69
CA ASN A 280 11.59 -7.60 -18.37
C ASN A 280 10.08 -7.32 -18.27
N GLY A 281 9.28 -7.72 -19.26
CA GLY A 281 7.83 -7.57 -19.22
C GLY A 281 7.20 -6.89 -20.44
N GLN A 282 5.95 -6.47 -20.31
CA GLN A 282 5.17 -5.84 -21.39
C GLN A 282 4.80 -4.39 -21.02
N ILE A 283 4.89 -3.49 -22.00
CA ILE A 283 4.52 -2.08 -21.84
C ILE A 283 3.64 -1.66 -22.98
N VAL A 284 2.64 -0.83 -22.69
CA VAL A 284 1.77 -0.21 -23.67
C VAL A 284 2.01 1.30 -23.73
N LYS A 285 2.29 1.82 -24.89
CA LYS A 285 2.42 3.27 -25.16
C LYS A 285 1.35 3.73 -26.14
N LEU A 286 0.78 4.91 -25.89
CA LEU A 286 -0.15 5.53 -26.81
C LEU A 286 0.62 6.26 -27.91
N VAL A 287 0.24 6.02 -29.16
CA VAL A 287 0.79 6.69 -30.36
C VAL A 287 -0.32 7.39 -31.11
N THR A 288 -0.14 8.66 -31.37
CA THR A 288 -1.06 9.47 -32.18
C THR A 288 -0.59 9.50 -33.61
N LYS A 289 -1.38 8.94 -34.53
CA LYS A 289 -1.17 9.05 -35.99
C LYS A 289 -1.90 10.29 -36.53
N GLN A 290 -1.18 11.08 -37.30
CA GLN A 290 -1.67 12.29 -37.97
C GLN A 290 -1.58 12.16 -39.51
#